data_1fbaa9253cc74f24ad73999b61b62fd5
#
_entry.id   1fbaa9253cc74f24ad73999b61b62fd5
#
_cell.length_a   1.000
_cell.length_b   1.000
_cell.length_c   1.000
_cell.angle_alpha   90.00
_cell.angle_beta   90.00
_cell.angle_gamma   90.00
#
_symmetry.space_group_name_H-M   'P 1'
#
loop_
_entity.id
_entity.type
_entity.pdbx_description
1 polymer ?
#
loop_
_entity_poly.entity_id
_entity_poly.type
_entity_poly.pdbx_seq_one_letter_code
_entity_poly.pdbx_strand_id
1 'polypeptide(L)' 'MRYTVNYCGAVFTDDNDGFNCFETNDFQRAKEILYHIVQSGADIHAYLKDEDYQCSMYWDEKEKEFYWDA' A
#
# COMPACT_ATOMS: atom_id res chain seq x y z
N MET A 1 -8.51 11.64 0.31
CA MET A 1 -7.60 11.66 -0.82
C MET A 1 -7.87 10.47 -1.73
N ARG A 2 -7.39 10.54 -2.96
CA ARG A 2 -7.75 9.52 -3.94
C ARG A 2 -7.11 8.15 -3.68
N TYR A 3 -5.86 8.14 -3.25
CA TYR A 3 -5.15 6.88 -3.05
C TYR A 3 -4.87 6.64 -1.58
N THR A 4 -5.13 5.42 -1.13
CA THR A 4 -4.89 5.03 0.24
C THR A 4 -4.06 3.74 0.23
N VAL A 5 -2.91 3.77 0.90
CA VAL A 5 -2.09 2.57 1.08
C VAL A 5 -2.43 2.00 2.45
N ASN A 6 -2.92 0.77 2.48
CA ASN A 6 -3.34 0.10 3.71
C ASN A 6 -2.34 -1.00 4.06
N TYR A 7 -1.91 -1.02 5.32
CA TYR A 7 -0.91 -1.97 5.76
C TYR A 7 -1.02 -2.21 7.26
N CYS A 8 -0.42 -3.29 7.72
CA CYS A 8 -0.30 -3.60 9.15
C CYS A 8 1.11 -3.32 9.60
N GLY A 9 1.26 -2.91 10.85
CA GLY A 9 2.57 -2.69 11.43
C GLY A 9 2.93 -1.22 11.52
N ALA A 10 4.10 -0.94 12.05
CA ALA A 10 4.53 0.41 12.38
C ALA A 10 5.69 0.86 11.49
N VAL A 11 5.45 0.94 10.20
CA VAL A 11 6.51 1.30 9.25
C VAL A 11 6.83 2.78 9.31
N PHE A 12 5.79 3.60 9.40
CA PHE A 12 5.95 5.06 9.34
C PHE A 12 5.56 5.78 10.61
N THR A 13 5.01 5.07 11.59
CA THR A 13 4.63 5.68 12.86
C THR A 13 5.11 4.80 14.00
N ASP A 14 5.23 5.38 15.17
CA ASP A 14 5.80 4.70 16.32
C ASP A 14 4.79 4.02 17.20
N ASP A 15 3.55 4.34 17.06
CA ASP A 15 2.56 4.02 18.09
C ASP A 15 1.40 3.18 17.61
N ASN A 16 1.52 2.52 16.49
CA ASN A 16 0.38 1.77 16.02
C ASN A 16 0.64 0.28 16.06
N ASP A 17 -0.35 -0.43 16.49
CA ASP A 17 -0.33 -1.86 16.63
C ASP A 17 -1.35 -2.49 15.75
N GLY A 18 -1.63 -1.98 14.62
CA GLY A 18 -2.66 -2.56 13.83
C GLY A 18 -2.63 -2.04 12.43
N PHE A 19 -3.79 -1.79 11.89
CA PHE A 19 -3.90 -1.25 10.55
C PHE A 19 -3.51 0.21 10.53
N ASN A 20 -2.74 0.55 9.53
CA ASN A 20 -2.36 1.92 9.24
C ASN A 20 -2.74 2.24 7.81
N CYS A 21 -2.81 3.53 7.51
CA CYS A 21 -3.03 3.95 6.16
C CYS A 21 -2.23 5.20 5.86
N PHE A 22 -1.79 5.31 4.63
CA PHE A 22 -1.13 6.50 4.10
C PHE A 22 -1.97 7.00 2.95
N GLU A 23 -2.35 8.28 2.98
CA GLU A 23 -3.23 8.83 1.97
C GLU A 23 -2.50 9.88 1.15
N THR A 24 -2.74 9.88 -0.15
CA THR A 24 -2.15 10.86 -1.06
C THR A 24 -2.99 10.94 -2.32
N ASN A 25 -2.86 12.06 -3.05
CA ASN A 25 -3.46 12.20 -4.37
C ASN A 25 -2.46 11.87 -5.48
N ASP A 26 -1.24 11.57 -5.11
CA ASP A 26 -0.17 11.27 -6.06
C ASP A 26 -0.01 9.75 -6.19
N PHE A 27 -0.41 9.22 -7.34
CA PHE A 27 -0.35 7.78 -7.59
C PHE A 27 1.08 7.25 -7.47
N GLN A 28 2.05 7.97 -8.01
CA GLN A 28 3.43 7.51 -7.97
C GLN A 28 3.94 7.44 -6.55
N ARG A 29 3.58 8.41 -5.73
CA ARG A 29 3.95 8.41 -4.31
C ARG A 29 3.32 7.24 -3.58
N ALA A 30 2.05 6.97 -3.83
CA ALA A 30 1.34 5.85 -3.21
C ALA A 30 2.01 4.53 -3.59
N LYS A 31 2.38 4.37 -4.85
CA LYS A 31 3.07 3.16 -5.33
C LYS A 31 4.42 2.98 -4.65
N GLU A 32 5.18 4.06 -4.50
CA GLU A 32 6.47 4.00 -3.83
C GLU A 32 6.33 3.57 -2.37
N ILE A 33 5.33 4.10 -1.69
CA ILE A 33 5.08 3.74 -0.30
C ILE A 33 4.70 2.27 -0.20
N LEU A 34 3.82 1.79 -1.08
CA LEU A 34 3.41 0.40 -1.11
C LEU A 34 4.62 -0.52 -1.33
N TYR A 35 5.44 -0.18 -2.30
CA TYR A 35 6.63 -0.96 -2.61
C TYR A 35 7.57 -1.03 -1.40
N HIS A 36 7.78 0.11 -0.74
CA HIS A 36 8.63 0.17 0.44
C HIS A 36 8.12 -0.74 1.55
N ILE A 37 6.82 -0.72 1.81
CA ILE A 37 6.21 -1.52 2.87
C ILE A 37 6.39 -3.01 2.58
N VAL A 38 6.13 -3.42 1.35
CA VAL A 38 6.26 -4.82 0.97
C VAL A 38 7.71 -5.27 1.02
N GLN A 39 8.63 -4.47 0.51
CA GLN A 39 10.05 -4.83 0.47
C GLN A 39 10.69 -4.85 1.85
N SER A 40 10.19 -4.04 2.76
CA SER A 40 10.69 -4.04 4.14
C SER A 40 10.23 -5.27 4.92
N GLY A 41 9.25 -5.99 4.40
CA GLY A 41 8.70 -7.15 5.09
C GLY A 41 7.71 -6.80 6.18
N ALA A 42 7.35 -5.53 6.31
CA ALA A 42 6.42 -5.10 7.35
C ALA A 42 5.02 -5.67 7.09
N ASP A 43 4.59 -5.69 5.85
CA ASP A 43 3.30 -6.27 5.48
C ASP A 43 3.31 -6.66 4.01
N ILE A 44 3.47 -7.96 3.75
CA ILE A 44 3.51 -8.45 2.37
C ILE A 44 2.13 -8.47 1.72
N HIS A 45 1.08 -8.23 2.51
CA HIS A 45 -0.29 -8.17 2.01
C HIS A 45 -0.82 -6.73 1.93
N ALA A 46 0.05 -5.75 2.10
CA ALA A 46 -0.34 -4.35 1.95
C ALA A 46 -0.89 -4.09 0.55
N TYR A 47 -1.76 -3.12 0.45
CA TYR A 47 -2.35 -2.80 -0.83
C TYR A 47 -2.64 -1.30 -0.93
N LEU A 48 -2.74 -0.84 -2.18
CA LEU A 48 -3.10 0.55 -2.49
C LEU A 48 -4.50 0.54 -3.06
N LYS A 49 -5.39 1.36 -2.51
CA LYS A 49 -6.75 1.46 -2.99
C LYS A 49 -6.94 2.77 -3.74
N ASP A 50 -7.56 2.69 -4.92
CA ASP A 50 -7.99 3.86 -5.67
C ASP A 50 -9.45 4.12 -5.28
N GLU A 51 -9.66 5.18 -4.50
CA GLU A 51 -10.98 5.48 -3.97
C GLU A 51 -11.97 5.90 -5.06
N ASP A 52 -11.46 6.47 -6.15
CA ASP A 52 -12.32 6.92 -7.25
C ASP A 52 -12.88 5.75 -8.06
N TYR A 53 -12.04 4.75 -8.31
CA TYR A 53 -12.45 3.60 -9.13
C TYR A 53 -12.76 2.36 -8.32
N GLN A 54 -12.57 2.41 -7.00
CA GLN A 54 -12.86 1.30 -6.10
C GLN A 54 -12.14 0.02 -6.49
N CYS A 55 -10.88 0.14 -6.85
CA CYS A 55 -10.04 -1.01 -7.17
C CYS A 55 -8.78 -0.97 -6.31
N SER A 56 -8.11 -2.12 -6.18
CA SER A 56 -6.95 -2.25 -5.32
C SER A 56 -5.75 -2.75 -6.09
N MET A 57 -4.58 -2.25 -5.74
CA MET A 57 -3.32 -2.68 -6.34
C MET A 57 -2.52 -3.45 -5.31
N TYR A 58 -1.97 -4.58 -5.74
CA TYR A 58 -1.14 -5.44 -4.91
C TYR A 58 0.22 -5.65 -5.57
N TRP A 59 1.20 -6.02 -4.76
CA TRP A 59 2.50 -6.43 -5.26
C TRP A 59 2.53 -7.94 -5.42
N ASP A 60 2.95 -8.41 -6.59
CA ASP A 60 3.15 -9.82 -6.85
C ASP A 60 4.64 -10.14 -6.72
N GLU A 61 5.01 -10.78 -5.63
CA GLU A 61 6.41 -11.09 -5.36
C GLU A 61 6.95 -12.12 -6.34
N LYS A 62 6.12 -13.02 -6.81
CA LYS A 62 6.53 -14.06 -7.75
C LYS A 62 6.87 -13.47 -9.11
N GLU A 63 6.03 -12.56 -9.59
CA GLU A 63 6.21 -11.94 -10.90
C GLU A 63 7.00 -10.64 -10.80
N LYS A 64 7.24 -10.15 -9.58
CA LYS A 64 7.95 -8.91 -9.33
C LYS A 64 7.29 -7.72 -10.01
N GLU A 65 5.99 -7.63 -9.88
CA GLU A 65 5.24 -6.54 -10.47
C GLU A 65 3.98 -6.23 -9.69
N PHE A 66 3.46 -5.03 -9.90
CA PHE A 66 2.17 -4.64 -9.33
C PHE A 66 1.04 -5.10 -10.25
N TYR A 67 -0.10 -5.39 -9.65
CA TYR A 67 -1.29 -5.71 -10.43
C TYR A 67 -2.52 -5.12 -9.75
N TRP A 68 -3.53 -4.83 -10.56
CA TRP A 68 -4.80 -4.33 -10.06
C TRP A 68 -5.79 -5.48 -9.88
N ASP A 69 -6.49 -5.45 -8.76
CA ASP A 69 -7.56 -6.38 -8.47
C ASP A 69 -8.83 -5.56 -8.30
N ALA A 70 -9.69 -5.62 -9.28
CA ALA A 70 -10.92 -4.83 -9.28
C ALA A 70 -12.06 -5.52 -8.59
#